data_5de728ad01ea79782a13eb300b5ca63c
#
_entry.id   5de728ad01ea79782a13eb300b5ca63c
#
_cell.length_a   1.000
_cell.length_b   1.000
_cell.length_c   1.000
_cell.angle_alpha   90.00
_cell.angle_beta   90.00
_cell.angle_gamma   90.00
#
_symmetry.space_group_name_H-M   'P 1'
#
loop_
_entity.id
_entity.type
_entity.pdbx_description
1 polymer ?
#
loop_
_entity_poly.entity_id
_entity_poly.type
_entity_poly.pdbx_seq_one_letter_code
_entity_poly.pdbx_strand_id
1 'polypeptide(L)'
;VCGMYGIRQMRTGKEGRGFGAEVKGKEYEQTDRLLAKIEPHDLMKFGRIPELIGRLPAIVSLDTLDKDALVRILQEPKNALTKQYHKLFELDGVELDFEDEALRVMARKSMERKTGARGLRAIMESTLMDLMYKTPSDDTIRKCIITKEAVEGTGEPQIVHGEAPAQPVNPANTGRRSQRAHKKGTPETA
;
A
#
# COMPACT_ATOMS: atom_id res chain seq x y z
N VAL A 1 5.76 12.19 -15.30
CA VAL A 1 4.51 12.88 -15.66
C VAL A 1 4.74 13.94 -16.73
N CYS A 2 5.79 14.77 -16.68
CA CYS A 2 6.08 15.76 -17.73
C CYS A 2 6.33 15.15 -19.12
N GLY A 3 6.83 13.90 -19.21
CA GLY A 3 7.12 13.23 -20.47
C GLY A 3 5.93 12.88 -21.34
N MET A 4 4.80 12.54 -20.74
CA MET A 4 3.59 12.15 -21.46
C MET A 4 2.95 13.29 -22.27
N TYR A 5 3.04 14.52 -21.77
CA TYR A 5 2.53 15.70 -22.50
C TYR A 5 3.28 15.98 -23.80
N GLY A 6 4.60 15.77 -23.82
CA GLY A 6 5.40 15.98 -25.02
C GLY A 6 5.06 15.02 -26.14
N ILE A 7 4.89 13.73 -25.83
CA ILE A 7 4.54 12.71 -26.83
C ILE A 7 3.11 12.93 -27.35
N ARG A 8 2.19 13.31 -26.48
CA ARG A 8 0.82 13.67 -26.87
C ARG A 8 0.80 14.84 -27.85
N GLN A 9 1.53 15.93 -27.57
CA GLN A 9 1.62 17.08 -28.49
C GLN A 9 2.22 16.73 -29.85
N MET A 10 3.17 15.78 -29.89
CA MET A 10 3.81 15.38 -31.16
C MET A 10 2.91 14.55 -32.06
N ARG A 11 2.03 13.71 -31.52
CA ARG A 11 1.15 12.84 -32.32
C ARG A 11 -0.23 13.41 -32.61
N THR A 12 -0.78 14.24 -31.74
CA THR A 12 -2.11 14.86 -32.01
C THR A 12 -2.07 16.00 -33.05
N GLY A 13 -0.85 16.39 -33.51
CA GLY A 13 -0.73 17.51 -34.43
C GLY A 13 -1.47 18.74 -33.87
N LYS A 14 -1.04 19.93 -34.09
CA LYS A 14 -1.68 21.18 -33.67
C LYS A 14 -3.20 21.15 -33.96
N GLU A 15 -4.00 20.50 -33.09
CA GLU A 15 -5.44 20.74 -33.12
C GLU A 15 -5.71 22.11 -32.51
N GLY A 16 -6.29 22.95 -33.35
CA GLY A 16 -6.49 24.34 -33.14
C GLY A 16 -7.23 24.62 -31.84
N ARG A 17 -6.83 25.68 -31.18
CA ARG A 17 -7.60 26.39 -30.17
C ARG A 17 -8.91 26.84 -30.78
N GLY A 18 -9.94 25.99 -30.74
CA GLY A 18 -11.30 26.26 -31.17
C GLY A 18 -12.27 26.10 -29.98
N PHE A 19 -13.22 27.01 -29.88
CA PHE A 19 -14.35 26.95 -28.94
C PHE A 19 -15.08 25.63 -29.13
N GLY A 20 -14.96 24.68 -28.19
CA GLY A 20 -15.57 23.34 -28.26
C GLY A 20 -14.81 22.30 -27.45
N ALA A 21 -14.29 22.65 -26.27
CA ALA A 21 -13.59 21.70 -25.41
C ALA A 21 -14.56 20.65 -24.86
N GLU A 22 -14.55 19.46 -25.44
CA GLU A 22 -15.21 18.28 -24.90
C GLU A 22 -14.61 17.86 -23.53
N VAL A 23 -15.50 17.52 -22.65
CA VAL A 23 -15.36 17.22 -21.23
C VAL A 23 -14.27 16.20 -20.89
N LYS A 24 -13.55 16.47 -19.81
CA LYS A 24 -12.37 15.82 -19.23
C LYS A 24 -12.37 14.29 -19.03
N GLY A 25 -13.46 13.58 -19.29
CA GLY A 25 -13.53 12.12 -19.12
C GLY A 25 -12.89 11.31 -20.27
N LYS A 26 -12.86 11.83 -21.48
CA LYS A 26 -12.31 11.15 -22.67
C LYS A 26 -10.79 11.30 -22.83
N GLU A 27 -10.15 12.17 -22.07
CA GLU A 27 -8.72 12.47 -22.21
C GLU A 27 -7.80 11.32 -21.81
N TYR A 28 -8.19 10.52 -20.80
CA TYR A 28 -7.36 9.40 -20.31
C TYR A 28 -7.36 8.23 -21.30
N GLU A 29 -8.51 7.83 -21.82
CA GLU A 29 -8.61 6.76 -22.83
C GLU A 29 -7.87 7.10 -24.12
N GLN A 30 -7.90 8.36 -24.55
CA GLN A 30 -7.15 8.80 -25.71
C GLN A 30 -5.63 8.76 -25.46
N THR A 31 -5.19 9.10 -24.25
CA THR A 31 -3.78 9.07 -23.87
C THR A 31 -3.24 7.64 -23.86
N ASP A 32 -3.98 6.69 -23.31
CA ASP A 32 -3.56 5.28 -23.24
C ASP A 32 -3.48 4.67 -24.64
N ARG A 33 -4.45 4.97 -25.53
CA ARG A 33 -4.41 4.56 -26.95
C ARG A 33 -3.23 5.15 -27.73
N LEU A 34 -2.83 6.39 -27.41
CA LEU A 34 -1.67 7.04 -28.04
C LEU A 34 -0.37 6.42 -27.52
N LEU A 35 -0.29 6.12 -26.22
CA LEU A 35 0.88 5.48 -25.62
C LEU A 35 1.06 4.04 -26.09
N ALA A 36 -0.03 3.31 -26.34
CA ALA A 36 0.04 1.96 -26.91
C ALA A 36 0.71 1.91 -28.30
N LYS A 37 0.69 3.03 -29.04
CA LYS A 37 1.30 3.16 -30.37
C LYS A 37 2.67 3.83 -30.35
N ILE A 38 3.36 3.85 -29.21
CA ILE A 38 4.64 4.52 -29.06
C ILE A 38 5.73 3.77 -29.83
N GLU A 39 6.57 4.50 -30.55
CA GLU A 39 7.70 3.98 -31.33
C GLU A 39 9.04 4.47 -30.75
N PRO A 40 10.15 3.75 -31.01
CA PRO A 40 11.50 4.18 -30.61
C PRO A 40 11.84 5.60 -31.03
N HIS A 41 11.37 6.00 -32.21
CA HIS A 41 11.58 7.34 -32.77
C HIS A 41 10.92 8.45 -31.95
N ASP A 42 9.74 8.19 -31.33
CA ASP A 42 9.06 9.15 -30.48
C ASP A 42 9.86 9.41 -29.19
N LEU A 43 10.51 8.38 -28.66
CA LEU A 43 11.37 8.50 -27.48
C LEU A 43 12.64 9.31 -27.77
N MET A 44 13.21 9.16 -28.98
CA MET A 44 14.33 10.00 -29.40
C MET A 44 13.93 11.46 -29.56
N LYS A 45 12.78 11.74 -30.19
CA LYS A 45 12.21 13.11 -30.27
C LYS A 45 11.92 13.72 -28.92
N PHE A 46 11.55 12.85 -27.94
CA PHE A 46 11.32 13.26 -26.56
C PHE A 46 12.62 13.60 -25.80
N GLY A 47 13.79 13.43 -26.43
CA GLY A 47 15.09 13.75 -25.84
C GLY A 47 15.78 12.58 -25.13
N ARG A 48 15.42 11.34 -25.48
CA ARG A 48 16.16 10.17 -25.00
C ARG A 48 17.34 9.89 -25.92
N ILE A 49 18.45 9.43 -25.31
CA ILE A 49 19.70 9.15 -26.01
C ILE A 49 19.48 7.99 -27.00
N PRO A 50 19.79 8.14 -28.29
CA PRO A 50 19.57 7.12 -29.31
C PRO A 50 20.24 5.78 -28.97
N GLU A 51 21.47 5.81 -28.44
CA GLU A 51 22.22 4.62 -28.05
C GLU A 51 21.53 3.82 -26.97
N LEU A 52 20.88 4.49 -26.02
CA LEU A 52 20.11 3.83 -24.97
C LEU A 52 18.88 3.14 -25.54
N ILE A 53 18.14 3.83 -26.43
CA ILE A 53 16.94 3.30 -27.06
C ILE A 53 17.27 2.08 -27.95
N GLY A 54 18.38 2.13 -28.68
CA GLY A 54 18.84 1.01 -29.49
C GLY A 54 19.22 -0.25 -28.70
N ARG A 55 19.50 -0.11 -27.39
CA ARG A 55 19.80 -1.23 -26.49
C ARG A 55 18.60 -1.76 -25.74
N LEU A 56 17.46 -1.07 -25.76
CA LEU A 56 16.22 -1.51 -25.11
C LEU A 56 15.42 -2.38 -26.08
N PRO A 57 15.30 -3.70 -25.83
CA PRO A 57 14.68 -4.64 -26.78
C PRO A 57 13.15 -4.51 -26.81
N ALA A 58 12.53 -3.91 -25.79
CA ALA A 58 11.08 -3.80 -25.69
C ALA A 58 10.66 -2.44 -25.14
N ILE A 59 9.63 -1.88 -25.75
CA ILE A 59 8.94 -0.68 -25.29
C ILE A 59 7.52 -1.11 -24.93
N VAL A 60 7.12 -0.89 -23.66
CA VAL A 60 5.81 -1.27 -23.16
C VAL A 60 5.12 -0.04 -22.60
N SER A 61 3.87 0.18 -22.99
CA SER A 61 2.99 1.15 -22.36
C SER A 61 2.22 0.50 -21.21
N LEU A 62 1.94 1.29 -20.17
CA LEU A 62 1.07 0.88 -19.08
C LEU A 62 -0.23 1.66 -19.17
N ASP A 63 -1.33 0.97 -19.02
CA ASP A 63 -2.66 1.57 -18.98
C ASP A 63 -2.91 2.29 -17.66
N THR A 64 -3.82 3.23 -17.66
CA THR A 64 -4.25 3.95 -16.46
C THR A 64 -5.05 3.00 -15.57
N LEU A 65 -4.70 2.94 -14.28
CA LEU A 65 -5.41 2.12 -13.31
C LEU A 65 -6.78 2.73 -13.00
N ASP A 66 -7.82 1.92 -13.11
CA ASP A 66 -9.17 2.24 -12.63
C ASP A 66 -9.34 1.87 -11.14
N LYS A 67 -10.52 2.16 -10.59
CA LYS A 67 -10.82 1.88 -9.18
C LYS A 67 -10.79 0.39 -8.88
N ASP A 68 -11.35 -0.42 -9.78
CA ASP A 68 -11.46 -1.87 -9.58
C ASP A 68 -10.07 -2.53 -9.67
N ALA A 69 -9.21 -2.07 -10.58
CA ALA A 69 -7.82 -2.52 -10.63
C ALA A 69 -7.05 -2.18 -9.35
N LEU A 70 -7.28 -1.01 -8.75
CA LEU A 70 -6.65 -0.65 -7.47
C LEU A 70 -7.13 -1.53 -6.31
N VAL A 71 -8.41 -1.90 -6.26
CA VAL A 71 -8.94 -2.85 -5.27
C VAL A 71 -8.34 -4.23 -5.48
N ARG A 72 -8.24 -4.71 -6.72
CA ARG A 72 -7.59 -5.99 -7.04
C ARG A 72 -6.13 -6.00 -6.63
N ILE A 73 -5.39 -4.91 -6.83
CA ILE A 73 -4.00 -4.77 -6.37
C ILE A 73 -3.89 -4.90 -4.84
N LEU A 74 -4.90 -4.47 -4.08
CA LEU A 74 -4.91 -4.61 -2.62
C LEU A 74 -5.10 -6.06 -2.15
N GLN A 75 -5.84 -6.90 -2.91
CA GLN A 75 -6.30 -8.22 -2.46
C GLN A 75 -5.65 -9.40 -3.19
N GLU A 76 -5.53 -9.35 -4.54
CA GLU A 76 -5.21 -10.51 -5.37
C GLU A 76 -3.75 -10.96 -5.29
N PRO A 77 -2.73 -10.09 -5.36
CA PRO A 77 -1.33 -10.51 -5.42
C PRO A 77 -0.94 -11.43 -4.25
N LYS A 78 0.06 -12.30 -4.47
CA LYS A 78 0.61 -13.15 -3.39
C LYS A 78 1.06 -12.31 -2.19
N ASN A 79 1.69 -11.17 -2.47
CA ASN A 79 2.14 -10.19 -1.47
C ASN A 79 1.25 -8.94 -1.47
N ALA A 80 -0.08 -9.13 -1.55
CA ALA A 80 -1.02 -8.03 -1.44
C ALA A 80 -0.83 -7.28 -0.11
N LEU A 81 -1.08 -5.96 -0.12
CA LEU A 81 -0.91 -5.15 1.09
C LEU A 81 -1.80 -5.65 2.23
N THR A 82 -3.05 -6.00 1.97
CA THR A 82 -3.95 -6.59 2.96
C THR A 82 -3.36 -7.83 3.63
N LYS A 83 -2.77 -8.74 2.83
CA LYS A 83 -2.15 -9.97 3.34
C LYS A 83 -0.89 -9.70 4.18
N GLN A 84 -0.11 -8.67 3.82
CA GLN A 84 1.07 -8.27 4.59
C GLN A 84 0.67 -7.79 5.99
N TYR A 85 -0.35 -6.90 6.07
CA TYR A 85 -0.83 -6.39 7.35
C TYR A 85 -1.58 -7.45 8.15
N HIS A 86 -2.38 -8.30 7.50
CA HIS A 86 -2.99 -9.46 8.17
C HIS A 86 -1.92 -10.30 8.86
N LYS A 87 -0.82 -10.62 8.16
CA LYS A 87 0.28 -11.41 8.74
C LYS A 87 0.99 -10.66 9.87
N LEU A 88 1.12 -9.34 9.78
CA LEU A 88 1.73 -8.53 10.82
C LEU A 88 0.90 -8.58 12.12
N PHE A 89 -0.42 -8.37 12.03
CA PHE A 89 -1.31 -8.43 13.18
C PHE A 89 -1.46 -9.85 13.74
N GLU A 90 -1.39 -10.87 12.88
CA GLU A 90 -1.38 -12.28 13.31
C GLU A 90 -0.18 -12.60 14.24
N LEU A 91 0.98 -11.97 14.04
CA LEU A 91 2.15 -12.11 14.92
C LEU A 91 1.88 -11.57 16.32
N ASP A 92 1.01 -10.56 16.43
CA ASP A 92 0.55 -9.99 17.71
C ASP A 92 -0.69 -10.74 18.25
N GLY A 93 -1.14 -11.82 17.58
CA GLY A 93 -2.28 -12.62 17.99
C GLY A 93 -3.64 -11.99 17.68
N VAL A 94 -3.71 -11.02 16.79
CA VAL A 94 -4.90 -10.29 16.39
C VAL A 94 -5.27 -10.60 14.95
N GLU A 95 -6.55 -10.85 14.68
CA GLU A 95 -7.11 -11.00 13.35
C GLU A 95 -7.45 -9.62 12.76
N LEU A 96 -6.93 -9.30 11.60
CA LEU A 96 -7.21 -8.04 10.90
C LEU A 96 -8.09 -8.30 9.66
N ASP A 97 -9.25 -7.70 9.60
CA ASP A 97 -10.13 -7.79 8.44
C ASP A 97 -10.40 -6.42 7.82
N PHE A 98 -10.66 -6.41 6.52
CA PHE A 98 -11.00 -5.21 5.76
C PHE A 98 -12.36 -5.40 5.10
N GLU A 99 -13.27 -4.46 5.32
CA GLU A 99 -14.51 -4.42 4.56
C GLU A 99 -14.24 -4.03 3.09
N ASP A 100 -15.01 -4.61 2.17
CA ASP A 100 -14.88 -4.27 0.73
C ASP A 100 -15.13 -2.79 0.47
N GLU A 101 -16.02 -2.16 1.21
CA GLU A 101 -16.25 -0.72 1.11
C GLU A 101 -15.04 0.09 1.56
N ALA A 102 -14.33 -0.33 2.61
CA ALA A 102 -13.10 0.30 3.06
C ALA A 102 -12.02 0.28 1.97
N LEU A 103 -11.85 -0.86 1.30
CA LEU A 103 -10.89 -1.00 0.20
C LEU A 103 -11.25 -0.12 -1.01
N ARG A 104 -12.54 0.00 -1.33
CA ARG A 104 -13.03 0.91 -2.38
C ARG A 104 -12.78 2.38 -2.05
N VAL A 105 -12.94 2.76 -0.78
CA VAL A 105 -12.62 4.12 -0.32
C VAL A 105 -11.12 4.39 -0.39
N MET A 106 -10.26 3.44 0.01
CA MET A 106 -8.81 3.55 -0.15
C MET A 106 -8.41 3.76 -1.61
N ALA A 107 -8.98 2.97 -2.53
CA ALA A 107 -8.75 3.12 -3.96
C ALA A 107 -9.18 4.52 -4.46
N ARG A 108 -10.37 5.01 -4.05
CA ARG A 108 -10.86 6.34 -4.39
C ARG A 108 -9.91 7.44 -3.90
N LYS A 109 -9.52 7.42 -2.62
CA LYS A 109 -8.57 8.39 -2.04
C LYS A 109 -7.22 8.39 -2.77
N SER A 110 -6.73 7.23 -3.20
CA SER A 110 -5.48 7.12 -3.96
C SER A 110 -5.60 7.76 -5.34
N MET A 111 -6.76 7.63 -6.00
CA MET A 111 -7.02 8.29 -7.28
C MET A 111 -7.14 9.81 -7.13
N GLU A 112 -7.86 10.28 -6.11
CA GLU A 112 -8.01 11.71 -5.80
C GLU A 112 -6.65 12.39 -5.55
N ARG A 113 -5.75 11.70 -4.85
CA ARG A 113 -4.36 12.14 -4.62
C ARG A 113 -3.47 12.01 -5.86
N LYS A 114 -3.97 11.44 -6.96
CA LYS A 114 -3.21 11.17 -8.20
C LYS A 114 -1.92 10.35 -7.98
N THR A 115 -1.89 9.55 -6.93
CA THR A 115 -0.72 8.73 -6.55
C THR A 115 -0.81 7.30 -7.09
N GLY A 116 -2.00 6.86 -7.52
CA GLY A 116 -2.26 5.52 -8.03
C GLY A 116 -1.85 4.43 -7.02
N ALA A 117 -1.39 3.29 -7.49
CA ALA A 117 -1.05 2.16 -6.63
C ALA A 117 -0.03 2.48 -5.52
N ARG A 118 0.88 3.44 -5.75
CA ARG A 118 1.87 3.85 -4.73
C ARG A 118 1.24 4.52 -3.51
N GLY A 119 0.13 5.22 -3.72
CA GLY A 119 -0.60 5.90 -2.63
C GLY A 119 -1.36 4.95 -1.72
N LEU A 120 -1.68 3.74 -2.19
CA LEU A 120 -2.45 2.76 -1.42
C LEU A 120 -1.73 2.37 -0.12
N ARG A 121 -0.42 2.16 -0.17
CA ARG A 121 0.38 1.84 1.02
C ARG A 121 0.31 2.95 2.06
N ALA A 122 0.55 4.20 1.66
CA ALA A 122 0.52 5.34 2.58
C ALA A 122 -0.87 5.56 3.20
N ILE A 123 -1.95 5.33 2.43
CA ILE A 123 -3.32 5.43 2.93
C ILE A 123 -3.58 4.32 3.96
N MET A 124 -3.18 3.08 3.66
CA MET A 124 -3.32 1.95 4.57
C MET A 124 -2.52 2.15 5.85
N GLU A 125 -1.26 2.56 5.75
CA GLU A 125 -0.40 2.88 6.89
C GLU A 125 -1.03 3.96 7.78
N SER A 126 -1.53 5.04 7.19
CA SER A 126 -2.19 6.10 7.97
C SER A 126 -3.46 5.64 8.69
N THR A 127 -4.19 4.68 8.10
CA THR A 127 -5.42 4.11 8.72
C THR A 127 -5.09 3.13 9.84
N LEU A 128 -4.01 2.36 9.69
CA LEU A 128 -3.63 1.31 10.64
C LEU A 128 -2.68 1.80 11.75
N MET A 129 -2.12 3.01 11.65
CA MET A 129 -1.08 3.50 12.55
C MET A 129 -1.50 3.42 14.02
N ASP A 130 -2.70 3.90 14.35
CA ASP A 130 -3.20 3.88 15.73
C ASP A 130 -3.43 2.45 16.23
N LEU A 131 -3.92 1.55 15.38
CA LEU A 131 -4.08 0.15 15.70
C LEU A 131 -2.74 -0.55 15.93
N MET A 132 -1.77 -0.33 15.07
CA MET A 132 -0.43 -0.89 15.21
C MET A 132 0.26 -0.45 16.51
N TYR A 133 -0.08 0.74 17.01
CA TYR A 133 0.41 1.21 18.31
C TYR A 133 -0.35 0.61 19.49
N LYS A 134 -1.68 0.47 19.39
CA LYS A 134 -2.54 -0.04 20.46
C LYS A 134 -2.45 -1.56 20.62
N THR A 135 -2.40 -2.31 19.52
CA THR A 135 -2.44 -3.78 19.51
C THR A 135 -1.37 -4.44 20.38
N PRO A 136 -0.08 -4.06 20.33
CA PRO A 136 0.93 -4.69 21.19
C PRO A 136 0.81 -4.34 22.68
N SER A 137 0.03 -3.31 23.01
CA SER A 137 -0.16 -2.81 24.38
C SER A 137 -1.40 -3.35 25.05
N ASP A 138 -2.31 -3.96 24.30
CA ASP A 138 -3.61 -4.45 24.78
C ASP A 138 -3.84 -5.91 24.36
N ASP A 139 -3.51 -6.82 25.26
CA ASP A 139 -3.66 -8.27 25.07
C ASP A 139 -5.13 -8.74 24.98
N THR A 140 -6.11 -7.87 25.14
CA THR A 140 -7.54 -8.21 25.03
C THR A 140 -8.07 -8.12 23.62
N ILE A 141 -7.36 -7.45 22.70
CA ILE A 141 -7.77 -7.29 21.30
C ILE A 141 -7.61 -8.63 20.58
N ARG A 142 -8.68 -9.10 19.93
CA ARG A 142 -8.69 -10.36 19.18
C ARG A 142 -8.90 -10.15 17.69
N LYS A 143 -9.75 -9.20 17.36
CA LYS A 143 -10.08 -8.92 15.95
C LYS A 143 -10.26 -7.44 15.76
N CYS A 144 -9.70 -6.95 14.64
CA CYS A 144 -9.86 -5.58 14.17
C CYS A 144 -10.52 -5.60 12.79
N ILE A 145 -11.59 -4.85 12.62
CA ILE A 145 -12.27 -4.71 11.35
C ILE A 145 -12.15 -3.26 10.87
N ILE A 146 -11.55 -3.07 9.72
CA ILE A 146 -11.40 -1.76 9.12
C ILE A 146 -12.64 -1.44 8.31
N THR A 147 -13.41 -0.47 8.81
CA THR A 147 -14.63 0.03 8.18
C THR A 147 -14.33 1.21 7.26
N LYS A 148 -15.34 1.55 6.46
CA LYS A 148 -15.30 2.74 5.59
C LYS A 148 -15.03 4.02 6.37
N GLU A 149 -15.70 4.20 7.52
CA GLU A 149 -15.59 5.39 8.37
C GLU A 149 -14.16 5.55 8.93
N ALA A 150 -13.53 4.44 9.29
CA ALA A 150 -12.14 4.44 9.75
C ALA A 150 -11.18 4.92 8.65
N VAL A 151 -11.39 4.50 7.41
CA VAL A 151 -10.59 4.96 6.27
C VAL A 151 -10.86 6.44 5.96
N GLU A 152 -12.10 6.90 6.06
CA GLU A 152 -12.47 8.31 5.83
C GLU A 152 -11.95 9.24 6.95
N GLY A 153 -11.68 8.69 8.14
CA GLY A 153 -11.25 9.45 9.31
C GLY A 153 -12.43 10.06 10.08
N THR A 154 -13.65 9.56 9.84
CA THR A 154 -14.88 9.98 10.50
C THR A 154 -15.28 9.06 11.65
N GLY A 155 -14.70 7.86 11.72
CA GLY A 155 -14.95 6.88 12.74
C GLY A 155 -13.69 6.09 13.11
N GLU A 156 -13.79 5.32 14.18
CA GLU A 156 -12.74 4.39 14.61
C GLU A 156 -12.97 3.01 14.00
N PRO A 157 -11.89 2.20 13.79
CA PRO A 157 -12.02 0.81 13.39
C PRO A 157 -12.74 0.02 14.47
N GLN A 158 -13.49 -1.00 14.07
CA GLN A 158 -14.18 -1.87 15.02
C GLN A 158 -13.17 -2.83 15.66
N ILE A 159 -13.09 -2.78 16.98
CA ILE A 159 -12.21 -3.64 17.77
C ILE A 159 -13.07 -4.63 18.52
N VAL A 160 -12.79 -5.91 18.37
CA VAL A 160 -13.45 -7.00 19.11
C VAL A 160 -12.47 -7.49 20.19
N HIS A 161 -12.88 -7.34 21.42
CA HIS A 161 -12.15 -7.85 22.59
C HIS A 161 -12.62 -9.27 22.92
N GLY A 162 -11.69 -10.14 23.32
CA GLY A 162 -11.99 -11.52 23.73
C GLY A 162 -11.10 -11.95 24.88
N GLU A 163 -11.46 -13.07 25.55
CA GLU A 163 -10.60 -13.69 26.55
C GLU A 163 -9.27 -14.12 25.93
N ALA A 164 -8.16 -13.80 26.61
CA ALA A 164 -6.82 -14.13 26.14
C ALA A 164 -6.68 -15.65 25.92
N PRO A 165 -6.33 -16.15 24.72
CA PRO A 165 -5.87 -17.53 24.63
C PRO A 165 -4.62 -17.64 25.50
N ALA A 166 -4.54 -18.73 26.27
CA ALA A 166 -3.35 -19.06 27.05
C ALA A 166 -2.14 -19.01 26.07
N GLN A 167 -1.25 -18.06 26.29
CA GLN A 167 -0.05 -17.92 25.44
C GLN A 167 0.66 -19.27 25.39
N PRO A 168 1.08 -19.76 24.23
CA PRO A 168 2.00 -20.88 24.18
C PRO A 168 3.28 -20.43 24.88
N VAL A 169 3.48 -20.94 26.10
CA VAL A 169 4.66 -20.71 26.92
C VAL A 169 5.86 -21.11 26.06
N ASN A 170 6.61 -20.13 25.61
CA ASN A 170 7.82 -20.36 24.83
C ASN A 170 8.84 -20.99 25.80
N PRO A 171 9.19 -22.30 25.69
CA PRO A 171 10.01 -23.00 26.68
C PRO A 171 11.46 -22.50 26.74
N ALA A 172 11.82 -21.53 25.91
CA ALA A 172 13.19 -20.99 25.84
C ALA A 172 13.55 -19.97 26.94
N ASN A 173 12.58 -19.48 27.75
CA ASN A 173 12.87 -18.40 28.70
C ASN A 173 12.74 -18.79 30.20
N THR A 174 12.46 -20.05 30.53
CA THR A 174 12.36 -20.50 31.92
C THR A 174 13.70 -20.90 32.55
N GLY A 175 14.82 -20.84 31.81
CA GLY A 175 16.13 -21.35 32.24
C GLY A 175 17.10 -20.34 32.87
N ARG A 176 16.79 -19.04 32.95
CA ARG A 176 17.83 -18.04 33.33
C ARG A 176 17.57 -17.21 34.58
N ARG A 177 16.53 -17.49 35.36
CA ARG A 177 16.19 -16.64 36.54
C ARG A 177 16.39 -17.26 37.91
N SER A 178 16.96 -18.46 38.06
CA SER A 178 17.07 -19.11 39.39
C SER A 178 18.51 -19.36 39.89
N GLN A 179 19.56 -18.81 39.31
CA GLN A 179 20.94 -19.06 39.83
C GLN A 179 21.68 -17.82 40.29
N ARG A 180 21.01 -16.78 40.76
CA ARG A 180 21.70 -15.58 41.29
C ARG A 180 21.28 -15.19 42.72
N ALA A 181 20.85 -16.13 43.55
CA ALA A 181 20.62 -15.90 44.97
C ALA A 181 21.15 -17.09 45.77
N HIS A 182 22.39 -17.15 46.06
CA HIS A 182 23.00 -17.63 47.30
C HIS A 182 24.53 -17.74 47.18
N LYS A 183 25.21 -16.68 47.51
CA LYS A 183 26.58 -16.78 48.09
C LYS A 183 26.85 -15.55 48.92
N LYS A 184 26.26 -15.52 50.12
CA LYS A 184 26.80 -14.75 51.26
C LYS A 184 27.81 -15.63 51.97
N GLY A 185 29.07 -15.23 51.87
CA GLY A 185 30.12 -15.86 52.59
C GLY A 185 30.09 -15.52 54.08
N THR A 186 30.35 -16.47 54.90
CA THR A 186 30.66 -16.41 56.32
C THR A 186 32.03 -15.78 56.55
N PRO A 187 32.20 -14.93 57.58
CA PRO A 187 33.51 -14.47 57.98
C PRO A 187 34.14 -15.50 58.90
N GLU A 188 35.37 -15.85 58.66
CA GLU A 188 36.20 -16.66 59.54
C GLU A 188 37.10 -15.74 60.34
N THR A 189 36.98 -15.80 61.66
CA THR A 189 37.82 -15.20 62.66
C THR A 189 38.97 -16.16 63.01
N ALA A 190 40.19 -15.72 62.98
CA ALA A 190 41.28 -15.95 63.93
C ALA A 190 42.54 -15.21 63.45
#